data_5e37d9bced12392142df898eba0526de
#
_entry.id   5e37d9bced12392142df898eba0526de
#
_cell.length_a   1.000
_cell.length_b   1.000
_cell.length_c   1.000
_cell.angle_alpha   90.00
_cell.angle_beta   90.00
_cell.angle_gamma   90.00
#
_symmetry.space_group_name_H-M   'P 1'
#
loop_
_entity.id
_entity.type
_entity.pdbx_description
1 polymer ?
#
loop_
_entity_poly.entity_id
_entity_poly.type
_entity_poly.pdbx_seq_one_letter_code
_entity_poly.pdbx_strand_id
1 'polypeptide(L)'
;MRLHTRVVCIATLIAVASAATTSVAHAQKVVTAQEASQHVGETVTVTGTVADVGHSQRSNTIFVNFGLPFPNHTFTAVIFASAASLFPEVESWKGKTLSITGVVKMYRGKPEIVLESPKQVTAQK
;
A
#
# COMPACT_ATOMS: atom_id res chain seq x y z
N MET A 1 -34.77 -54.09 51.98
CA MET A 1 -33.74 -53.05 51.76
C MET A 1 -33.57 -52.77 50.30
N ARG A 2 -34.06 -51.65 49.87
CA ARG A 2 -33.93 -51.29 48.44
C ARG A 2 -32.86 -50.20 48.26
N LEU A 3 -31.75 -50.55 47.63
CA LEU A 3 -30.69 -49.65 47.30
C LEU A 3 -31.11 -48.92 46.03
N HIS A 4 -31.44 -47.64 46.14
CA HIS A 4 -31.64 -46.77 44.98
C HIS A 4 -30.29 -46.23 44.58
N THR A 5 -29.72 -46.81 43.56
CA THR A 5 -28.54 -46.25 42.91
C THR A 5 -28.98 -45.07 42.06
N ARG A 6 -28.77 -43.87 42.54
CA ARG A 6 -28.95 -42.65 41.71
C ARG A 6 -27.75 -42.53 40.81
N VAL A 7 -27.94 -42.83 39.56
CA VAL A 7 -26.96 -42.52 38.54
C VAL A 7 -27.04 -41.01 38.30
N VAL A 8 -26.06 -40.28 38.79
CA VAL A 8 -25.91 -38.86 38.48
C VAL A 8 -25.19 -38.78 37.15
N CYS A 9 -25.93 -38.53 36.08
CA CYS A 9 -25.31 -38.16 34.82
C CYS A 9 -24.79 -36.74 34.93
N ILE A 10 -23.48 -36.60 35.13
CA ILE A 10 -22.81 -35.32 34.99
C ILE A 10 -22.63 -35.08 33.50
N ALA A 11 -23.52 -34.32 32.92
CA ALA A 11 -23.32 -33.78 31.56
C ALA A 11 -22.23 -32.71 31.66
N THR A 12 -21.01 -33.07 31.29
CA THR A 12 -19.95 -32.09 31.10
C THR A 12 -20.26 -31.34 29.84
N LEU A 13 -20.78 -30.14 29.97
CA LEU A 13 -20.96 -29.21 28.89
C LEU A 13 -19.56 -28.69 28.51
N ILE A 14 -19.00 -29.25 27.44
CA ILE A 14 -17.76 -28.72 26.86
C ILE A 14 -18.18 -27.50 26.06
N ALA A 15 -18.03 -26.32 26.66
CA ALA A 15 -18.12 -25.06 25.91
C ALA A 15 -16.90 -24.96 25.00
N VAL A 16 -17.07 -25.32 23.76
CA VAL A 16 -16.07 -25.01 22.74
C VAL A 16 -16.13 -23.49 22.51
N ALA A 17 -15.23 -22.77 23.19
CA ALA A 17 -15.02 -21.36 22.87
C ALA A 17 -14.43 -21.30 21.45
N SER A 18 -15.28 -21.08 20.48
CA SER A 18 -14.86 -20.74 19.12
C SER A 18 -14.20 -19.37 19.22
N ALA A 19 -12.86 -19.36 19.30
CA ALA A 19 -12.11 -18.12 19.15
C ALA A 19 -12.29 -17.69 17.68
N ALA A 20 -13.25 -16.81 17.45
CA ALA A 20 -13.34 -16.10 16.20
C ALA A 20 -12.10 -15.22 16.10
N THR A 21 -11.09 -15.67 15.38
CA THR A 21 -10.00 -14.81 14.94
C THR A 21 -10.61 -13.82 13.96
N THR A 22 -11.04 -12.68 14.48
CA THR A 22 -11.35 -11.53 13.65
C THR A 22 -10.02 -11.10 13.02
N SER A 23 -9.80 -11.55 11.79
CA SER A 23 -8.78 -10.98 10.93
C SER A 23 -9.17 -9.52 10.71
N VAL A 24 -8.55 -8.60 11.45
CA VAL A 24 -8.67 -7.19 11.17
C VAL A 24 -7.93 -6.97 9.86
N ALA A 25 -8.68 -6.98 8.76
CA ALA A 25 -8.15 -6.48 7.50
C ALA A 25 -7.83 -5.00 7.74
N HIS A 26 -6.54 -4.68 7.92
CA HIS A 26 -6.08 -3.30 7.90
C HIS A 26 -6.32 -2.78 6.51
N ALA A 27 -7.46 -2.09 6.32
CA ALA A 27 -7.67 -1.30 5.13
C ALA A 27 -6.50 -0.31 5.07
N GLN A 28 -5.68 -0.39 4.02
CA GLN A 28 -4.56 0.51 3.86
C GLN A 28 -5.06 1.94 3.79
N LYS A 29 -4.42 2.80 4.57
CA LYS A 29 -4.75 4.21 4.59
C LYS A 29 -4.48 4.82 3.22
N VAL A 30 -5.49 5.46 2.67
CA VAL A 30 -5.39 6.19 1.40
C VAL A 30 -5.17 7.67 1.71
N VAL A 31 -4.13 8.24 1.15
CA VAL A 31 -3.77 9.65 1.33
C VAL A 31 -3.57 10.31 -0.03
N THR A 32 -3.66 11.63 -0.07
CA THR A 32 -3.36 12.40 -1.28
C THR A 32 -1.85 12.59 -1.43
N ALA A 33 -1.41 12.96 -2.65
CA ALA A 33 -0.01 13.30 -2.90
C ALA A 33 0.49 14.41 -1.96
N GLN A 34 -0.36 15.41 -1.67
CA GLN A 34 -0.03 16.52 -0.77
C GLN A 34 0.12 16.08 0.69
N GLU A 35 -0.60 15.03 1.10
CA GLU A 35 -0.56 14.51 2.47
C GLU A 35 0.56 13.50 2.70
N ALA A 36 1.18 13.01 1.63
CA ALA A 36 2.17 11.93 1.72
C ALA A 36 3.34 12.26 2.67
N SER A 37 3.78 13.51 2.72
CA SER A 37 4.87 13.95 3.61
C SER A 37 4.57 13.79 5.10
N GLN A 38 3.29 13.66 5.48
CA GLN A 38 2.86 13.46 6.87
C GLN A 38 2.88 11.98 7.28
N HIS A 39 3.19 11.08 6.34
CA HIS A 39 3.13 9.64 6.55
C HIS A 39 4.48 8.94 6.29
N VAL A 40 5.58 9.66 6.51
CA VAL A 40 6.94 9.11 6.33
C VAL A 40 7.16 7.90 7.24
N GLY A 41 7.66 6.81 6.66
CA GLY A 41 7.89 5.55 7.37
C GLY A 41 6.67 4.64 7.43
N GLU A 42 5.50 5.10 7.01
CA GLU A 42 4.27 4.33 6.99
C GLU A 42 4.03 3.70 5.61
N THR A 43 3.39 2.53 5.60
CA THR A 43 2.87 1.93 4.37
C THR A 43 1.48 2.48 4.12
N VAL A 44 1.34 3.25 3.05
CA VAL A 44 0.08 3.89 2.68
C VAL A 44 -0.16 3.75 1.18
N THR A 45 -1.39 4.07 0.75
CA THR A 45 -1.72 4.22 -0.65
C THR A 45 -1.84 5.71 -0.96
N VAL A 46 -0.98 6.21 -1.83
CA VAL A 46 -0.99 7.61 -2.26
C VAL A 46 -1.74 7.71 -3.58
N THR A 47 -2.76 8.56 -3.63
CA THR A 47 -3.57 8.80 -4.83
C THR A 47 -3.31 10.21 -5.36
N GLY A 48 -3.10 10.31 -6.66
CA GLY A 48 -2.88 11.58 -7.31
C GLY A 48 -2.82 11.47 -8.83
N THR A 49 -2.74 12.62 -9.47
CA THR A 49 -2.61 12.71 -10.93
C THR A 49 -1.15 12.88 -11.32
N VAL A 50 -0.69 12.06 -12.25
CA VAL A 50 0.68 12.13 -12.78
C VAL A 50 0.82 13.37 -13.64
N ALA A 51 1.74 14.26 -13.25
CA ALA A 51 2.04 15.48 -13.99
C ALA A 51 3.06 15.24 -15.10
N ASP A 52 4.10 14.47 -14.81
CA ASP A 52 5.10 14.06 -15.79
C ASP A 52 5.80 12.75 -15.40
N VAL A 53 6.51 12.19 -16.39
CA VAL A 53 7.38 11.03 -16.20
C VAL A 53 8.78 11.45 -16.66
N GLY A 54 9.72 11.49 -15.71
CA GLY A 54 11.10 11.86 -15.97
C GLY A 54 12.04 10.66 -15.96
N HIS A 55 13.17 10.79 -16.66
CA HIS A 55 14.20 9.79 -16.71
C HIS A 55 15.55 10.37 -16.34
N SER A 56 16.28 9.70 -15.46
CA SER A 56 17.69 10.01 -15.26
C SER A 56 18.54 9.16 -16.19
N GLN A 57 19.19 9.81 -17.16
CA GLN A 57 20.08 9.09 -18.08
C GLN A 57 21.31 8.50 -17.37
N ARG A 58 21.72 9.11 -16.27
CA ARG A 58 22.89 8.65 -15.50
C ARG A 58 22.62 7.33 -14.77
N SER A 59 21.44 7.16 -14.19
CA SER A 59 21.08 5.99 -13.37
C SER A 59 20.00 5.10 -13.98
N ASN A 60 19.42 5.51 -15.12
CA ASN A 60 18.24 4.88 -15.73
C ASN A 60 17.05 4.75 -14.77
N THR A 61 16.97 5.66 -13.80
CA THR A 61 15.87 5.75 -12.86
C THR A 61 14.71 6.51 -13.49
N ILE A 62 13.50 6.00 -13.29
CA ILE A 62 12.28 6.63 -13.76
C ILE A 62 11.59 7.33 -12.59
N PHE A 63 11.19 8.59 -12.78
CA PHE A 63 10.50 9.39 -11.79
C PHE A 63 9.09 9.70 -12.28
N VAL A 64 8.10 9.19 -11.57
CA VAL A 64 6.69 9.48 -11.85
C VAL A 64 6.25 10.58 -10.88
N ASN A 65 6.16 11.80 -11.38
CA ASN A 65 5.91 12.99 -10.57
C ASN A 65 4.42 13.33 -10.53
N PHE A 66 3.93 13.58 -9.33
CA PHE A 66 2.51 13.84 -9.06
C PHE A 66 2.27 15.30 -8.68
N GLY A 67 1.11 15.81 -9.06
CA GLY A 67 0.65 17.16 -8.76
C GLY A 67 1.14 18.17 -9.77
N LEU A 68 2.42 18.50 -9.75
CA LEU A 68 3.07 19.42 -10.67
C LEU A 68 4.30 18.73 -11.29
N PRO A 69 4.77 19.20 -12.46
CA PRO A 69 6.00 18.69 -13.04
C PRO A 69 7.22 18.97 -12.17
N PHE A 70 8.28 18.18 -12.34
CA PHE A 70 9.56 18.43 -11.70
C PHE A 70 10.05 19.87 -12.02
N PRO A 71 10.59 20.64 -11.07
CA PRO A 71 10.92 20.28 -9.68
C PRO A 71 9.83 20.63 -8.65
N ASN A 72 8.64 21.02 -9.09
CA ASN A 72 7.56 21.50 -8.21
C ASN A 72 6.55 20.40 -7.84
N HIS A 73 6.87 19.15 -8.13
CA HIS A 73 6.04 18.01 -7.78
C HIS A 73 5.85 17.86 -6.27
N THR A 74 4.71 17.30 -5.87
CA THR A 74 4.36 17.10 -4.47
C THR A 74 4.72 15.73 -3.95
N PHE A 75 4.84 14.74 -4.85
CA PHE A 75 5.14 13.36 -4.56
C PHE A 75 5.74 12.69 -5.79
N THR A 76 6.61 11.71 -5.58
CA THR A 76 7.21 10.95 -6.67
C THR A 76 7.13 9.45 -6.41
N ALA A 77 6.72 8.68 -7.41
CA ALA A 77 6.96 7.24 -7.44
C ALA A 77 8.27 7.00 -8.20
N VAL A 78 9.19 6.25 -7.59
CA VAL A 78 10.53 6.01 -8.13
C VAL A 78 10.65 4.58 -8.60
N ILE A 79 11.08 4.39 -9.84
CA ILE A 79 11.37 3.07 -10.43
C ILE A 79 12.86 3.03 -10.76
N PHE A 80 13.62 2.25 -9.99
CA PHE A 80 15.04 2.07 -10.27
C PHE A 80 15.24 1.21 -11.52
N ALA A 81 16.42 1.31 -12.13
CA ALA A 81 16.75 0.60 -13.37
C ALA A 81 16.47 -0.91 -13.29
N SER A 82 16.73 -1.53 -12.14
CA SER A 82 16.50 -2.97 -11.93
C SER A 82 15.03 -3.39 -12.03
N ALA A 83 14.09 -2.46 -11.80
CA ALA A 83 12.66 -2.72 -11.86
C ALA A 83 12.00 -2.12 -13.11
N ALA A 84 12.72 -1.35 -13.91
CA ALA A 84 12.15 -0.60 -15.04
C ALA A 84 11.43 -1.49 -16.04
N SER A 85 11.94 -2.69 -16.32
CA SER A 85 11.32 -3.63 -17.25
C SER A 85 9.96 -4.16 -16.80
N LEU A 86 9.62 -4.03 -15.51
CA LEU A 86 8.33 -4.43 -14.97
C LEU A 86 7.22 -3.41 -15.27
N PHE A 87 7.58 -2.22 -15.73
CA PHE A 87 6.67 -1.11 -15.98
C PHE A 87 6.77 -0.58 -17.42
N PRO A 88 6.49 -1.44 -18.43
CA PRO A 88 6.66 -1.05 -19.84
C PRO A 88 5.72 0.07 -20.27
N GLU A 89 4.59 0.27 -19.59
CA GLU A 89 3.59 1.29 -19.90
C GLU A 89 3.76 2.61 -19.14
N VAL A 90 4.87 2.79 -18.41
CA VAL A 90 5.06 3.94 -17.52
C VAL A 90 4.89 5.30 -18.24
N GLU A 91 5.31 5.39 -19.48
CA GLU A 91 5.17 6.64 -20.27
C GLU A 91 3.70 7.02 -20.48
N SER A 92 2.80 6.04 -20.52
CA SER A 92 1.37 6.28 -20.70
C SER A 92 0.69 6.82 -19.45
N TRP A 93 1.39 6.88 -18.32
CA TRP A 93 0.80 7.30 -17.04
C TRP A 93 0.61 8.81 -16.93
N LYS A 94 1.31 9.59 -17.73
CA LYS A 94 1.16 11.05 -17.73
C LYS A 94 -0.30 11.46 -17.93
N GLY A 95 -0.80 12.29 -17.02
CA GLY A 95 -2.19 12.75 -17.03
C GLY A 95 -3.20 11.80 -16.40
N LYS A 96 -2.78 10.59 -16.03
CA LYS A 96 -3.66 9.61 -15.37
C LYS A 96 -3.65 9.78 -13.85
N THR A 97 -4.77 9.44 -13.24
CA THR A 97 -4.86 9.34 -11.78
C THR A 97 -4.51 7.92 -11.37
N LEU A 98 -3.51 7.80 -10.51
CA LEU A 98 -2.98 6.52 -10.03
C LEU A 98 -3.02 6.45 -8.53
N SER A 99 -3.11 5.23 -8.01
CA SER A 99 -2.88 4.91 -6.60
C SER A 99 -1.60 4.11 -6.48
N ILE A 100 -0.68 4.61 -5.64
CA ILE A 100 0.64 4.02 -5.40
C ILE A 100 0.71 3.55 -3.95
N THR A 101 0.98 2.27 -3.76
CA THR A 101 1.06 1.67 -2.43
C THR A 101 2.51 1.34 -2.08
N GLY A 102 2.94 1.74 -0.89
CA GLY A 102 4.27 1.43 -0.39
C GLY A 102 4.65 2.27 0.82
N VAL A 103 5.90 2.14 1.23
CA VAL A 103 6.46 2.90 2.35
C VAL A 103 6.88 4.28 1.86
N VAL A 104 6.36 5.32 2.51
CA VAL A 104 6.74 6.70 2.21
C VAL A 104 8.12 7.00 2.76
N LYS A 105 9.00 7.52 1.92
CA LYS A 105 10.33 8.02 2.28
C LYS A 105 10.43 9.49 1.93
N MET A 106 11.36 10.20 2.55
CA MET A 106 11.72 11.56 2.13
C MET A 106 13.03 11.52 1.36
N TYR A 107 13.05 12.17 0.22
CA TYR A 107 14.25 12.36 -0.58
C TYR A 107 14.31 13.80 -1.08
N ARG A 108 15.35 14.52 -0.70
CA ARG A 108 15.56 15.94 -1.04
C ARG A 108 14.34 16.83 -0.77
N GLY A 109 13.71 16.59 0.40
CA GLY A 109 12.55 17.37 0.84
C GLY A 109 11.21 17.00 0.20
N LYS A 110 11.17 15.95 -0.62
CA LYS A 110 9.95 15.45 -1.26
C LYS A 110 9.63 14.04 -0.81
N PRO A 111 8.35 13.72 -0.56
CA PRO A 111 7.96 12.34 -0.26
C PRO A 111 8.01 11.48 -1.52
N GLU A 112 8.45 10.25 -1.35
CA GLU A 112 8.52 9.28 -2.44
C GLU A 112 8.14 7.87 -1.98
N ILE A 113 7.71 7.05 -2.93
CA ILE A 113 7.56 5.60 -2.77
C ILE A 113 8.35 4.92 -3.88
N VAL A 114 9.17 3.93 -3.51
CA VAL A 114 9.90 3.12 -4.48
C VAL A 114 8.98 2.02 -5.00
N LEU A 115 8.87 1.93 -6.32
CA LEU A 115 8.10 0.88 -7.00
C LEU A 115 9.00 -0.29 -7.36
N GLU A 116 8.69 -1.45 -6.83
CA GLU A 116 9.40 -2.71 -7.07
C GLU A 116 8.53 -3.74 -7.78
N SER A 117 7.22 -3.55 -7.77
CA SER A 117 6.25 -4.47 -8.36
C SER A 117 5.05 -3.72 -8.96
N PRO A 118 4.53 -4.17 -10.12
CA PRO A 118 3.30 -3.61 -10.70
C PRO A 118 2.08 -3.68 -9.77
N LYS A 119 2.09 -4.58 -8.79
CA LYS A 119 1.00 -4.70 -7.80
C LYS A 119 0.84 -3.47 -6.92
N GLN A 120 1.89 -2.63 -6.82
CA GLN A 120 1.86 -1.40 -6.05
C GLN A 120 1.09 -0.27 -6.77
N VAL A 121 0.75 -0.44 -8.03
CA VAL A 121 0.14 0.60 -8.86
C VAL A 121 -1.26 0.17 -9.29
N THR A 122 -2.23 1.04 -9.06
CA THR A 122 -3.61 0.86 -9.53
C THR A 122 -4.04 2.12 -10.26
N ALA A 123 -4.52 1.96 -11.49
CA ALA A 123 -5.10 3.07 -12.24
C ALA A 123 -6.52 3.35 -11.72
N GLN A 124 -6.82 4.61 -11.45
CA GLN A 124 -8.17 5.05 -11.12
C GLN A 124 -8.95 5.24 -12.41
N LYS A 125 -10.16 4.70 -12.43
CA LYS A 125 -11.09 4.92 -13.53
C LYS A 125 -11.90 6.19 -13.31
#